data_8a993363f9590c4a1e41c4f28bfab7b9
#
_entry.id   8a993363f9590c4a1e41c4f28bfab7b9
#
_cell.length_a   1.000
_cell.length_b   1.000
_cell.length_c   1.000
_cell.angle_alpha   90.00
_cell.angle_beta   90.00
_cell.angle_gamma   90.00
#
_symmetry.space_group_name_H-M   'P 1'
#
loop_
_entity.id
_entity.type
_entity.pdbx_description
1 polymer ?
#
loop_
_entity_poly.entity_id
_entity_poly.type
_entity_poly.pdbx_seq_one_letter_code
_entity_poly.pdbx_strand_id
1 'polypeptide(L)'
;WQWVLGLAPRLWLNRLRYGRFLDVLVTHAPPRGIHDQPDRAHTGFKSFLWLMRTFRPRYLWHGHIHIYNRNQVVATRYHQTDVINVYPFRVIDV
;
A
#
# COMPACT_ATOMS: atom_id res chain seq x y z
N TRP A 1 -12.55 -1.19 5.67
CA TRP A 1 -13.14 -0.38 4.58
C TRP A 1 -13.58 1.02 5.00
N GLN A 2 -14.06 1.20 6.23
CA GLN A 2 -14.62 2.48 6.66
C GLN A 2 -13.67 3.66 6.51
N TRP A 3 -12.43 3.53 6.98
CA TRP A 3 -11.48 4.62 6.89
C TRP A 3 -11.00 4.87 5.45
N VAL A 4 -10.91 3.83 4.64
CA VAL A 4 -10.57 3.98 3.22
C VAL A 4 -11.65 4.76 2.49
N LEU A 5 -12.92 4.41 2.71
CA LEU A 5 -14.04 5.14 2.13
C LEU A 5 -14.14 6.57 2.67
N GLY A 6 -13.78 6.78 3.94
CA GLY A 6 -13.72 8.12 4.53
C GLY A 6 -12.64 9.01 3.93
N LEU A 7 -11.57 8.43 3.39
CA LEU A 7 -10.55 9.18 2.67
C LEU A 7 -10.97 9.63 1.28
N ALA A 8 -11.90 8.90 0.65
CA ALA A 8 -12.24 9.13 -0.76
C ALA A 8 -12.60 10.59 -1.08
N PRO A 9 -13.45 11.29 -0.31
CA PRO A 9 -13.76 12.69 -0.60
C PRO A 9 -12.52 13.58 -0.57
N ARG A 10 -11.62 13.36 0.39
CA ARG A 10 -10.38 14.15 0.51
C ARG A 10 -9.45 13.91 -0.67
N LEU A 11 -9.35 12.67 -1.12
CA LEU A 11 -8.51 12.31 -2.26
C LEU A 11 -9.05 12.90 -3.55
N TRP A 12 -10.37 12.92 -3.73
CA TRP A 12 -11.01 13.60 -4.86
C TRP A 12 -10.74 15.11 -4.85
N LEU A 13 -10.80 15.76 -3.68
CA LEU A 13 -10.42 17.16 -3.54
C LEU A 13 -8.96 17.39 -3.91
N ASN A 14 -8.06 16.48 -3.49
CA ASN A 14 -6.66 16.58 -3.85
C ASN A 14 -6.46 16.53 -5.36
N ARG A 15 -7.19 15.66 -6.05
CA ARG A 15 -7.14 15.60 -7.51
C ARG A 15 -7.56 16.91 -8.15
N LEU A 16 -8.61 17.52 -7.66
CA LEU A 16 -9.09 18.81 -8.19
C LEU A 16 -8.08 19.93 -7.95
N ARG A 17 -7.37 19.92 -6.83
CA ARG A 17 -6.42 20.99 -6.46
C ARG A 17 -5.02 20.78 -7.05
N TYR A 18 -4.54 19.53 -7.11
CA TYR A 18 -3.14 19.21 -7.42
C TYR A 18 -2.97 18.29 -8.62
N GLY A 19 -4.04 17.83 -9.24
CA GLY A 19 -3.99 16.91 -10.38
C GLY A 19 -3.71 15.46 -10.01
N ARG A 20 -3.60 15.12 -8.73
CA ARG A 20 -3.39 13.76 -8.24
C ARG A 20 -4.14 13.53 -6.95
N PHE A 21 -4.52 12.25 -6.73
CA PHE A 21 -5.23 11.86 -5.52
C PHE A 21 -4.28 11.70 -4.33
N LEU A 22 -3.18 10.99 -4.54
CA LEU A 22 -2.29 10.54 -3.49
C LEU A 22 -0.96 10.10 -4.10
N ASP A 23 0.17 10.47 -3.50
CA ASP A 23 1.49 10.02 -3.97
C ASP A 23 1.97 8.78 -3.22
N VAL A 24 1.92 8.81 -1.91
CA VAL A 24 2.42 7.73 -1.05
C VAL A 24 1.37 7.37 -0.02
N LEU A 25 1.09 6.07 0.09
CA LEU A 25 0.25 5.51 1.14
C LEU A 25 1.14 4.69 2.07
N VAL A 26 1.11 5.00 3.36
CA VAL A 26 1.84 4.25 4.39
C VAL A 26 0.84 3.47 5.22
N THR A 27 1.02 2.16 5.29
CA THR A 27 0.14 1.29 6.06
C THR A 27 0.95 0.34 6.93
N HIS A 28 0.35 -0.15 8.04
CA HIS A 28 0.99 -1.19 8.84
C HIS A 28 0.97 -2.53 8.11
N ALA A 29 -0.21 -2.95 7.65
CA ALA A 29 -0.41 -4.23 6.99
C ALA A 29 -0.33 -4.12 5.46
N PRO A 30 0.02 -5.22 4.76
CA PRO A 30 0.07 -5.24 3.30
C PRO A 30 -1.33 -5.31 2.66
N PRO A 31 -1.43 -5.09 1.34
CA PRO A 31 -2.63 -5.44 0.59
C PRO A 31 -2.83 -6.95 0.53
N ARG A 32 -4.09 -7.39 0.35
CA ARG A 32 -4.41 -8.82 0.21
C ARG A 32 -3.71 -9.40 -1.02
N GLY A 33 -3.00 -10.51 -0.83
CA GLY A 33 -2.33 -11.23 -1.91
C GLY A 33 -0.97 -10.65 -2.32
N ILE A 34 -0.53 -9.54 -1.72
CA ILE A 34 0.76 -8.90 -2.02
C ILE A 34 1.58 -8.86 -0.74
N HIS A 35 2.64 -9.66 -0.67
CA HIS A 35 3.53 -9.80 0.49
C HIS A 35 2.84 -10.30 1.75
N ASP A 36 1.55 -10.64 1.71
CA ASP A 36 0.82 -11.12 2.87
C ASP A 36 1.03 -12.62 3.08
N GLN A 37 0.52 -13.12 4.20
CA GLN A 37 0.55 -14.54 4.57
C GLN A 37 -0.87 -15.02 4.83
N PRO A 38 -1.14 -16.36 4.72
CA PRO A 38 -2.52 -16.88 4.79
C PRO A 38 -3.14 -16.84 6.18
N ASP A 39 -2.35 -16.72 7.25
CA ASP A 39 -2.89 -16.69 8.60
C ASP A 39 -3.56 -15.34 8.91
N ARG A 40 -4.46 -15.35 9.89
CA ARG A 40 -5.27 -14.17 10.25
C ARG A 40 -4.46 -12.92 10.56
N ALA A 41 -3.35 -13.09 11.27
CA ALA A 41 -2.54 -11.96 11.71
C ALA A 41 -1.79 -11.29 10.56
N HIS A 42 -1.52 -12.00 9.46
CA HIS A 42 -0.66 -11.54 8.37
C HIS A 42 -1.37 -11.47 7.03
N THR A 43 -2.67 -11.80 6.98
CA THR A 43 -3.46 -11.63 5.77
C THR A 43 -3.69 -10.14 5.50
N GLY A 44 -3.43 -9.69 4.28
CA GLY A 44 -3.57 -8.29 3.91
C GLY A 44 -5.00 -7.84 3.70
N PHE A 45 -5.18 -6.56 3.39
CA PHE A 45 -6.50 -5.93 3.25
C PHE A 45 -6.90 -5.75 1.79
N LYS A 46 -8.08 -6.24 1.44
CA LYS A 46 -8.67 -6.05 0.11
C LYS A 46 -8.98 -4.58 -0.19
N SER A 47 -9.29 -3.79 0.84
CA SER A 47 -9.54 -2.36 0.70
C SER A 47 -8.34 -1.60 0.14
N PHE A 48 -7.13 -2.06 0.42
CA PHE A 48 -5.92 -1.46 -0.13
C PHE A 48 -5.79 -1.72 -1.64
N LEU A 49 -6.23 -2.89 -2.11
CA LEU A 49 -6.27 -3.18 -3.54
C LEU A 49 -7.20 -2.20 -4.27
N TRP A 50 -8.39 -1.99 -3.71
CA TRP A 50 -9.35 -1.03 -4.26
C TRP A 50 -8.78 0.38 -4.28
N LEU A 51 -8.13 0.80 -3.20
CA LEU A 51 -7.53 2.13 -3.07
C LEU A 51 -6.46 2.35 -4.14
N MET A 52 -5.58 1.37 -4.33
CA MET A 52 -4.52 1.46 -5.33
C MET A 52 -5.07 1.54 -6.76
N ARG A 53 -6.10 0.75 -7.07
CA ARG A 53 -6.72 0.76 -8.40
C ARG A 53 -7.45 2.05 -8.69
N THR A 54 -8.11 2.61 -7.66
CA THR A 54 -8.96 3.78 -7.80
C THR A 54 -8.17 5.07 -7.77
N PHE A 55 -7.25 5.21 -6.83
CA PHE A 55 -6.52 6.45 -6.59
C PHE A 55 -5.08 6.44 -7.07
N ARG A 56 -4.56 5.28 -7.44
CA ARG A 56 -3.28 5.09 -8.13
C ARG A 56 -2.10 5.83 -7.48
N PRO A 57 -1.83 5.61 -6.16
CA PRO A 57 -0.65 6.20 -5.55
C PRO A 57 0.61 5.64 -6.22
N ARG A 58 1.68 6.41 -6.20
CA ARG A 58 2.97 5.96 -6.73
C ARG A 58 3.55 4.84 -5.87
N TYR A 59 3.42 4.95 -4.55
CA TYR A 59 3.94 3.99 -3.59
C TYR A 59 2.90 3.58 -2.56
N LEU A 60 2.94 2.32 -2.15
CA LEU A 60 2.34 1.85 -0.90
C LEU A 60 3.47 1.22 -0.09
N TRP A 61 3.81 1.81 1.04
CA TRP A 61 4.82 1.29 1.96
C TRP A 61 4.12 0.64 3.15
N HIS A 62 4.43 -0.65 3.41
CA HIS A 62 3.87 -1.38 4.52
C HIS A 62 4.96 -2.04 5.35
N GLY A 63 4.61 -2.43 6.57
CA GLY A 63 5.45 -3.23 7.45
C GLY A 63 4.76 -4.54 7.79
N HIS A 64 4.76 -4.86 9.09
CA HIS A 64 4.09 -6.01 9.70
C HIS A 64 4.65 -7.37 9.29
N ILE A 65 4.88 -7.61 8.00
CA ILE A 65 5.45 -8.87 7.51
C ILE A 65 6.96 -8.82 7.70
N HIS A 66 7.48 -9.61 8.63
CA HIS A 66 8.90 -9.67 8.94
C HIS A 66 9.67 -10.43 7.87
N ILE A 67 10.84 -9.92 7.50
CA ILE A 67 11.68 -10.53 6.47
C ILE A 67 12.73 -11.40 7.15
N TYR A 68 12.61 -12.71 6.98
CA TYR A 68 13.54 -13.69 7.55
C TYR A 68 14.39 -14.38 6.50
N ASN A 69 14.07 -14.22 5.22
CA ASN A 69 14.70 -14.92 4.12
C ASN A 69 14.98 -13.95 2.98
N ARG A 70 16.20 -13.99 2.42
CA ARG A 70 16.61 -13.14 1.30
C ARG A 70 15.78 -13.35 0.03
N ASN A 71 15.18 -14.54 -0.13
CA ASN A 71 14.35 -14.87 -1.28
C ASN A 71 12.90 -14.38 -1.13
N GLN A 72 12.56 -13.80 0.02
CA GLN A 72 11.24 -13.27 0.28
C GLN A 72 11.01 -12.01 -0.56
N VAL A 73 9.87 -11.96 -1.27
CA VAL A 73 9.56 -10.81 -2.11
C VAL A 73 9.23 -9.61 -1.23
N VAL A 74 9.91 -8.49 -1.46
CA VAL A 74 9.74 -7.25 -0.68
C VAL A 74 9.20 -6.09 -1.51
N ALA A 75 9.20 -6.19 -2.84
CA ALA A 75 8.72 -5.15 -3.74
C ALA A 75 7.92 -5.78 -4.88
N THR A 76 6.74 -5.22 -5.16
CA THR A 76 5.83 -5.71 -6.21
C THR A 76 5.11 -4.53 -6.83
N ARG A 77 4.99 -4.54 -8.16
CA ARG A 77 4.19 -3.55 -8.87
C ARG A 77 2.75 -4.03 -8.99
N TYR A 78 1.81 -3.21 -8.52
CA TYR A 78 0.37 -3.47 -8.65
C TYR A 78 -0.28 -2.28 -9.36
N HIS A 79 -0.72 -2.49 -10.59
CA HIS A 79 -1.16 -1.40 -11.47
C HIS A 79 -0.08 -0.31 -11.57
N GLN A 80 -0.31 0.89 -11.05
CA GLN A 80 0.65 1.99 -11.10
C GLN A 80 1.41 2.19 -9.79
N THR A 81 1.18 1.31 -8.80
CA THR A 81 1.72 1.44 -7.45
C THR A 81 2.87 0.47 -7.21
N ASP A 82 4.00 0.98 -6.75
CA ASP A 82 5.07 0.16 -6.22
C ASP A 82 4.80 -0.14 -4.75
N VAL A 83 4.48 -1.41 -4.45
CA VAL A 83 4.20 -1.90 -3.11
C VAL A 83 5.49 -2.41 -2.51
N ILE A 84 5.93 -1.82 -1.40
CA ILE A 84 7.23 -2.12 -0.80
C ILE A 84 7.05 -2.45 0.69
N ASN A 85 7.57 -3.62 1.08
CA ASN A 85 7.71 -3.97 2.49
C ASN A 85 8.96 -3.30 3.04
N VAL A 86 8.79 -2.38 3.98
CA VAL A 86 9.88 -1.56 4.52
C VAL A 86 10.47 -2.12 5.81
N TYR A 87 10.08 -3.33 6.23
CA TYR A 87 10.63 -3.96 7.42
C TYR A 87 12.09 -4.40 7.24
N PRO A 88 12.97 -4.21 8.23
CA PRO A 88 12.81 -3.38 9.42
C PRO A 88 12.90 -1.89 9.12
N PHE A 89 13.63 -1.51 8.10
CA PHE A 89 13.67 -0.15 7.56
C PHE A 89 14.21 -0.19 6.13
N ARG A 90 13.94 0.88 5.38
CA ARG A 90 14.41 0.99 4.01
C ARG A 90 14.56 2.47 3.62
N VAL A 91 15.61 2.79 2.89
CA VAL A 91 15.81 4.12 2.31
C VAL A 91 15.26 4.11 0.90
N ILE A 92 14.36 5.03 0.60
CA ILE A 92 13.69 5.13 -0.70
C ILE A 92 13.78 6.57 -1.18
N ASP A 93 14.34 6.76 -2.36
CA ASP A 93 14.37 8.06 -3.04
C ASP A 93 13.07 8.23 -3.83
N VAL A 94 12.34 9.28 -3.53
CA VAL A 94 11.05 9.56 -4.15
C VAL A 94 11.11 10.71 -5.15
#